data_84aff53d9e48a97f2ebf46ab7efded87
#
_entry.id   84aff53d9e48a97f2ebf46ab7efded87
#
_cell.length_a   1.000
_cell.length_b   1.000
_cell.length_c   1.000
_cell.angle_alpha   90.00
_cell.angle_beta   90.00
_cell.angle_gamma   90.00
#
_symmetry.space_group_name_H-M   'P 1'
#
loop_
_entity.id
_entity.type
_entity.pdbx_description
1 polymer ?
#
loop_
_entity_poly.entity_id
_entity_poly.type
_entity_poly.pdbx_seq_one_letter_code
_entity_poly.pdbx_strand_id
1 'polypeptide(L)'
;LRTNGVRWVMTSRFDNDDCMHREAIEIFQRYFKPKDEYMVSLVSGYVYDIKTKQLSRYYYPNSPFISLVEDTEKPEMKGIFHLLNHCAWPVLKFRLFKELRKPSAMVSPVLWMQVYHEGNVSNSFYRGVPVLKSRDLVPFGIQRKSVASSCLTVFRYRMYHFWKVYLKVSIYKKYLEMSK
;
A
#
# COMPACT_ATOMS: atom_id res chain seq x y z
N LEU A 1 -13.59 22.08 6.19
CA LEU A 1 -12.37 22.79 6.62
C LEU A 1 -12.16 24.01 5.71
N ARG A 2 -12.83 25.15 5.98
CA ARG A 2 -12.45 26.41 5.33
C ARG A 2 -11.23 26.94 6.10
N THR A 3 -10.05 26.62 5.60
CA THR A 3 -8.79 27.14 6.15
C THR A 3 -8.55 28.52 5.53
N ASN A 4 -8.60 29.57 6.35
CA ASN A 4 -8.40 30.95 5.94
C ASN A 4 -7.15 31.11 5.04
N GLY A 5 -7.36 31.30 3.72
CA GLY A 5 -6.31 31.57 2.76
C GLY A 5 -5.52 30.38 2.20
N VAL A 6 -5.84 29.14 2.60
CA VAL A 6 -5.19 27.95 2.03
C VAL A 6 -6.02 27.43 0.86
N ARG A 7 -5.45 27.48 -0.34
CA ARG A 7 -6.13 27.00 -1.56
C ARG A 7 -6.05 25.50 -1.76
N TRP A 8 -4.95 24.86 -1.35
CA TRP A 8 -4.73 23.44 -1.60
C TRP A 8 -4.57 22.69 -0.28
N VAL A 9 -5.28 21.57 -0.15
CA VAL A 9 -5.16 20.66 0.99
C VAL A 9 -4.75 19.29 0.50
N MET A 10 -3.79 18.68 1.19
CA MET A 10 -3.40 17.30 0.98
C MET A 10 -3.83 16.48 2.19
N THR A 11 -4.82 15.61 1.99
CA THR A 11 -5.27 14.65 3.02
C THR A 11 -4.57 13.32 2.81
N SER A 12 -4.06 12.71 3.88
CA SER A 12 -3.35 11.42 3.84
C SER A 12 -4.08 10.39 4.68
N ARG A 13 -4.11 9.15 4.19
CA ARG A 13 -4.59 8.01 4.95
C ARG A 13 -3.46 7.28 5.62
N PHE A 14 -3.71 6.92 6.88
CA PHE A 14 -2.82 6.10 7.68
C PHE A 14 -3.65 5.20 8.60
N ASP A 15 -3.37 3.91 8.61
CA ASP A 15 -4.02 2.95 9.49
C ASP A 15 -3.23 2.87 10.82
N ASN A 16 -3.90 2.83 11.95
CA ASN A 16 -3.31 3.01 13.29
C ASN A 16 -2.47 1.83 13.78
N ASP A 17 -2.57 0.67 13.13
CA ASP A 17 -1.82 -0.55 13.42
C ASP A 17 -0.60 -0.74 12.52
N ASP A 18 -0.37 0.19 11.59
CA ASP A 18 0.74 0.17 10.64
C ASP A 18 1.83 1.21 11.01
N CYS A 19 2.96 1.17 10.33
CA CYS A 19 4.06 2.11 10.55
C CYS A 19 4.38 2.89 9.27
N MET A 20 4.74 4.16 9.43
CA MET A 20 5.20 5.01 8.36
C MET A 20 6.66 5.42 8.58
N HIS A 21 7.45 5.44 7.51
CA HIS A 21 8.81 5.95 7.56
C HIS A 21 8.80 7.43 7.96
N ARG A 22 9.70 7.85 8.84
CA ARG A 22 9.74 9.23 9.37
C ARG A 22 9.78 10.31 8.29
N GLU A 23 10.29 10.00 7.11
CA GLU A 23 10.39 10.93 5.97
C GLU A 23 9.18 10.84 5.02
N ALA A 24 8.21 9.96 5.28
CA ALA A 24 7.13 9.70 4.34
C ALA A 24 6.27 10.95 4.06
N ILE A 25 5.98 11.74 5.09
CA ILE A 25 5.19 12.98 4.95
C ILE A 25 5.94 14.00 4.10
N GLU A 26 7.24 14.20 4.34
CA GLU A 26 8.07 15.09 3.52
C GLU A 26 8.10 14.63 2.06
N ILE A 27 8.18 13.31 1.84
CA ILE A 27 8.15 12.75 0.50
C ILE A 27 6.79 12.97 -0.16
N PHE A 28 5.68 12.77 0.53
CA PHE A 28 4.36 13.13 0.01
C PHE A 28 4.31 14.60 -0.44
N GLN A 29 4.83 15.52 0.39
CA GLN A 29 4.88 16.95 0.08
C GLN A 29 5.74 17.27 -1.15
N ARG A 30 6.87 16.56 -1.36
CA ARG A 30 7.71 16.72 -2.57
C ARG A 30 6.98 16.31 -3.86
N TYR A 31 6.02 15.40 -3.76
CA TYR A 31 5.17 14.98 -4.89
C TYR A 31 3.89 15.80 -5.01
N PHE A 32 3.70 16.81 -4.16
CA PHE A 32 2.58 17.71 -4.25
C PHE A 32 2.52 18.38 -5.63
N LYS A 33 1.30 18.47 -6.18
CA LYS A 33 0.99 19.28 -7.35
C LYS A 33 -0.31 20.04 -7.09
N PRO A 34 -0.40 21.33 -7.43
CA PRO A 34 -1.60 22.12 -7.29
C PRO A 34 -2.65 21.72 -8.34
N LYS A 35 -3.14 20.51 -8.21
CA LYS A 35 -4.13 19.92 -9.10
C LYS A 35 -5.16 19.15 -8.29
N ASP A 36 -6.42 19.53 -8.50
CA ASP A 36 -7.54 18.91 -7.84
C ASP A 36 -7.65 17.41 -8.15
N GLU A 37 -8.01 16.66 -7.13
CA GLU A 37 -8.08 15.20 -7.14
C GLU A 37 -6.77 14.53 -7.60
N TYR A 38 -5.62 15.17 -7.31
CA TYR A 38 -4.32 14.59 -7.59
C TYR A 38 -3.93 13.62 -6.47
N MET A 39 -3.69 12.36 -6.84
CA MET A 39 -3.38 11.30 -5.89
C MET A 39 -1.89 10.94 -5.91
N VAL A 40 -1.29 10.84 -4.74
CA VAL A 40 0.06 10.31 -4.52
C VAL A 40 -0.04 9.00 -3.75
N SER A 41 0.54 7.92 -4.27
CA SER A 41 0.50 6.59 -3.65
C SER A 41 1.91 6.09 -3.33
N LEU A 42 2.14 5.65 -2.10
CA LEU A 42 3.37 4.97 -1.69
C LEU A 42 3.23 3.48 -2.02
N VAL A 43 3.80 3.03 -3.12
CA VAL A 43 3.57 1.68 -3.65
C VAL A 43 4.51 0.60 -3.08
N SER A 44 5.58 0.99 -2.40
CA SER A 44 6.54 0.06 -1.81
C SER A 44 6.59 0.17 -0.29
N GLY A 45 6.57 -0.96 0.38
CA GLY A 45 6.64 -1.04 1.82
C GLY A 45 7.19 -2.37 2.30
N TYR A 46 7.04 -2.60 3.59
CA TYR A 46 7.34 -3.86 4.24
C TYR A 46 6.08 -4.49 4.84
N VAL A 47 6.16 -5.79 5.06
CA VAL A 47 5.32 -6.50 6.03
C VAL A 47 6.25 -7.06 7.10
N TYR A 48 6.02 -6.67 8.34
CA TYR A 48 6.82 -7.07 9.50
C TYR A 48 6.03 -7.99 10.41
N ASP A 49 6.53 -9.21 10.61
CA ASP A 49 5.96 -10.15 11.55
C ASP A 49 6.52 -9.87 12.95
N ILE A 50 5.65 -9.40 13.84
CA ILE A 50 6.04 -8.99 15.20
C ILE A 50 6.50 -10.18 16.06
N LYS A 51 5.98 -11.38 15.81
CA LYS A 51 6.31 -12.60 16.54
C LYS A 51 7.68 -13.16 16.14
N THR A 52 7.90 -13.32 14.84
CA THR A 52 9.12 -13.91 14.31
C THR A 52 10.22 -12.90 14.04
N LYS A 53 9.91 -11.59 14.12
CA LYS A 53 10.80 -10.46 13.77
C LYS A 53 11.28 -10.50 12.32
N GLN A 54 10.58 -11.23 11.47
CA GLN A 54 10.91 -11.34 10.05
C GLN A 54 10.29 -10.20 9.25
N LEU A 55 10.91 -9.90 8.12
CA LEU A 55 10.53 -8.82 7.23
C LEU A 55 10.36 -9.34 5.81
N SER A 56 9.29 -8.94 5.15
CA SER A 56 9.13 -9.09 3.70
C SER A 56 8.99 -7.74 3.03
N ARG A 57 9.57 -7.59 1.83
CA ARG A 57 9.37 -6.41 0.99
C ARG A 57 8.11 -6.60 0.17
N TYR A 58 7.24 -5.59 0.17
CA TYR A 58 5.97 -5.65 -0.50
C TYR A 58 5.81 -4.48 -1.48
N TYR A 59 5.51 -4.82 -2.72
CA TYR A 59 5.10 -3.87 -3.74
C TYR A 59 3.59 -3.98 -3.92
N TYR A 60 2.88 -2.90 -3.61
CA TYR A 60 1.43 -2.86 -3.65
C TYR A 60 0.93 -1.59 -4.31
N PRO A 61 0.61 -1.62 -5.63
CA PRO A 61 0.11 -0.45 -6.35
C PRO A 61 -1.16 0.15 -5.76
N ASN A 62 -1.98 -0.68 -5.10
CA ASN A 62 -3.21 -0.30 -4.42
C ASN A 62 -2.98 -0.09 -2.92
N SER A 63 -1.82 0.45 -2.57
CA SER A 63 -1.45 0.69 -1.18
C SER A 63 -2.50 1.53 -0.45
N PRO A 64 -2.80 1.24 0.84
CA PRO A 64 -3.62 2.10 1.67
C PRO A 64 -2.93 3.42 2.01
N PHE A 65 -1.61 3.50 1.82
CA PHE A 65 -0.81 4.70 2.11
C PHE A 65 -0.85 5.65 0.92
N ILE A 66 -1.90 6.45 0.88
CA ILE A 66 -2.21 7.38 -0.20
C ILE A 66 -2.49 8.77 0.34
N SER A 67 -2.23 9.77 -0.50
CA SER A 67 -2.60 11.16 -0.24
C SER A 67 -3.40 11.71 -1.42
N LEU A 68 -4.38 12.54 -1.12
CA LEU A 68 -5.23 13.23 -2.09
C LEU A 68 -5.04 14.74 -1.94
N VAL A 69 -4.77 15.41 -3.06
CA VAL A 69 -4.72 16.89 -3.14
C VAL A 69 -6.06 17.37 -3.67
N GLU A 70 -6.64 18.35 -2.99
CA GLU A 70 -7.92 18.95 -3.34
C GLU A 70 -7.87 20.48 -3.31
N ASP A 71 -8.64 21.12 -4.20
CA ASP A 71 -8.79 22.56 -4.27
C ASP A 71 -9.90 23.00 -3.31
N THR A 72 -9.56 23.82 -2.30
CA THR A 72 -10.53 24.33 -1.32
C THR A 72 -11.51 25.35 -1.87
N GLU A 73 -11.25 25.90 -3.05
CA GLU A 73 -12.19 26.81 -3.73
C GLU A 73 -13.37 26.06 -4.36
N LYS A 74 -13.28 24.72 -4.45
CA LYS A 74 -14.39 23.91 -4.91
C LYS A 74 -15.48 23.76 -3.84
N PRO A 75 -16.75 23.60 -4.25
CA PRO A 75 -17.86 23.53 -3.31
C PRO A 75 -17.80 22.29 -2.41
N GLU A 76 -17.19 21.21 -2.87
CA GLU A 76 -17.09 19.95 -2.13
C GLU A 76 -15.65 19.46 -2.06
N MET A 77 -15.10 19.42 -0.86
CA MET A 77 -13.91 18.67 -0.52
C MET A 77 -14.34 17.28 0.01
N LYS A 78 -13.81 16.23 -0.60
CA LYS A 78 -14.19 14.86 -0.26
C LYS A 78 -13.28 14.25 0.81
N GLY A 79 -12.02 14.66 0.82
CA GLY A 79 -10.99 14.04 1.63
C GLY A 79 -10.69 12.61 1.19
N ILE A 80 -9.56 12.08 1.61
CA ILE A 80 -9.12 10.73 1.24
C ILE A 80 -10.04 9.63 1.73
N PHE A 81 -10.80 9.86 2.82
CA PHE A 81 -11.70 8.87 3.42
C PHE A 81 -13.10 8.81 2.79
N HIS A 82 -13.47 9.79 1.98
CA HIS A 82 -14.74 9.74 1.24
C HIS A 82 -14.79 8.58 0.24
N LEU A 83 -13.64 8.08 -0.12
CA LEU A 83 -13.52 6.91 -0.97
C LEU A 83 -13.72 5.67 -0.13
N LEU A 84 -14.90 5.12 -0.24
CA LEU A 84 -15.43 3.98 0.54
C LEU A 84 -14.46 2.78 0.61
N ASN A 85 -13.55 2.65 -0.35
CA ASN A 85 -12.55 1.60 -0.34
C ASN A 85 -11.25 2.08 -1.03
N HIS A 86 -10.18 2.26 -0.27
CA HIS A 86 -8.87 2.62 -0.81
C HIS A 86 -8.39 1.64 -1.89
N CYS A 87 -8.75 0.35 -1.78
CA CYS A 87 -8.44 -0.67 -2.78
C CYS A 87 -9.20 -0.47 -4.10
N ALA A 88 -10.30 0.28 -4.09
CA ALA A 88 -11.10 0.52 -5.29
C ALA A 88 -10.51 1.64 -6.18
N TRP A 89 -9.68 2.53 -5.63
CA TRP A 89 -9.11 3.64 -6.40
C TRP A 89 -8.37 3.20 -7.66
N PRO A 90 -7.44 2.26 -7.61
CA PRO A 90 -6.78 1.79 -8.81
C PRO A 90 -7.71 0.99 -9.72
N VAL A 91 -8.69 0.26 -9.16
CA VAL A 91 -9.69 -0.49 -9.94
C VAL A 91 -10.68 0.47 -10.61
N LEU A 92 -11.14 1.48 -9.90
CA LEU A 92 -11.94 2.57 -10.47
C LEU A 92 -11.13 3.32 -11.54
N LYS A 93 -9.85 3.57 -11.30
CA LYS A 93 -8.94 4.16 -12.26
C LYS A 93 -8.80 3.28 -13.50
N PHE A 94 -8.71 1.95 -13.37
CA PHE A 94 -8.67 1.02 -14.50
C PHE A 94 -10.00 0.94 -15.27
N ARG A 95 -11.15 0.98 -14.59
CA ARG A 95 -12.48 0.94 -15.22
C ARG A 95 -12.91 2.28 -15.82
N LEU A 96 -12.49 3.39 -15.20
CA LEU A 96 -12.76 4.75 -15.66
C LEU A 96 -11.64 5.32 -16.55
N PHE A 97 -10.68 4.49 -16.97
CA PHE A 97 -9.48 4.89 -17.70
C PHE A 97 -9.74 5.63 -19.01
N LYS A 98 -10.92 5.50 -19.59
CA LYS A 98 -11.29 6.29 -20.78
C LYS A 98 -11.67 7.73 -20.46
N GLU A 99 -12.19 8.03 -19.24
CA GLU A 99 -12.75 9.35 -18.92
C GLU A 99 -12.00 10.12 -17.84
N LEU A 100 -11.33 9.45 -16.91
CA LEU A 100 -10.66 10.09 -15.78
C LEU A 100 -9.14 9.87 -15.84
N ARG A 101 -8.47 10.55 -16.76
CA ARG A 101 -7.00 10.68 -16.75
C ARG A 101 -6.55 11.56 -15.57
N LYS A 102 -6.82 11.13 -14.34
CA LYS A 102 -6.31 11.81 -13.16
C LYS A 102 -4.85 11.44 -12.97
N PRO A 103 -3.92 12.39 -13.06
CA PRO A 103 -2.53 12.09 -12.81
C PRO A 103 -2.35 11.64 -11.37
N SER A 104 -1.60 10.59 -11.20
CA SER A 104 -1.17 10.14 -9.89
C SER A 104 0.32 9.87 -9.93
N ALA A 105 1.01 10.20 -8.86
CA ALA A 105 2.38 9.80 -8.64
C ALA A 105 2.43 8.47 -7.90
N MET A 106 3.28 7.56 -8.36
CA MET A 106 3.63 6.32 -7.68
C MET A 106 5.03 6.47 -7.09
N VAL A 107 5.13 6.41 -5.78
CA VAL A 107 6.39 6.61 -5.05
C VAL A 107 6.95 5.27 -4.63
N SER A 108 8.12 4.91 -5.17
CA SER A 108 8.73 3.58 -5.03
C SER A 108 9.67 3.35 -3.83
N PRO A 109 10.28 4.34 -3.16
CA PRO A 109 10.99 4.08 -1.92
C PRO A 109 10.12 3.36 -0.90
N VAL A 110 10.74 2.57 -0.03
CA VAL A 110 10.04 1.84 1.04
C VAL A 110 9.73 2.82 2.17
N LEU A 111 8.47 3.25 2.25
CA LEU A 111 8.04 4.34 3.12
C LEU A 111 6.94 3.97 4.11
N TRP A 112 6.44 2.75 4.05
CA TRP A 112 5.45 2.23 4.96
C TRP A 112 5.75 0.79 5.36
N MET A 113 5.16 0.34 6.45
CA MET A 113 5.30 -1.02 6.92
C MET A 113 4.01 -1.48 7.58
N GLN A 114 3.43 -2.54 7.04
CA GLN A 114 2.33 -3.25 7.68
C GLN A 114 2.86 -4.15 8.77
N VAL A 115 2.28 -4.06 9.96
CA VAL A 115 2.64 -4.90 11.09
C VAL A 115 1.72 -6.11 11.12
N TYR A 116 2.31 -7.31 10.94
CA TYR A 116 1.58 -8.56 11.03
C TYR A 116 1.59 -9.09 12.45
N HIS A 117 0.41 -9.31 13.00
CA HIS A 117 0.18 -9.92 14.30
C HIS A 117 -1.04 -10.87 14.24
N GLU A 118 -1.24 -11.70 15.27
CA GLU A 118 -2.28 -12.75 15.30
C GLU A 118 -3.72 -12.19 15.18
N GLY A 119 -3.95 -10.92 15.53
CA GLY A 119 -5.25 -10.24 15.38
C GLY A 119 -5.53 -9.64 13.99
N ASN A 120 -4.62 -9.70 13.03
CA ASN A 120 -4.86 -9.16 11.71
C ASN A 120 -5.84 -10.03 10.92
N VAL A 121 -6.90 -9.42 10.40
CA VAL A 121 -7.93 -10.12 9.62
C VAL A 121 -7.48 -10.37 8.18
N SER A 122 -6.68 -9.47 7.59
CA SER A 122 -6.39 -9.49 6.15
C SER A 122 -4.91 -9.52 5.79
N ASN A 123 -4.01 -9.25 6.70
CA ASN A 123 -2.58 -9.19 6.44
C ASN A 123 -1.93 -10.57 6.49
N SER A 124 -0.88 -10.77 5.69
CA SER A 124 -0.08 -11.99 5.68
C SER A 124 1.37 -11.64 5.38
N PHE A 125 2.29 -12.21 6.13
CA PHE A 125 3.73 -12.07 5.89
C PHE A 125 4.12 -12.45 4.46
N TYR A 126 3.48 -13.47 3.89
CA TYR A 126 3.80 -13.98 2.55
C TYR A 126 3.22 -13.14 1.39
N ARG A 127 2.57 -12.00 1.66
CA ARG A 127 2.20 -11.05 0.59
C ARG A 127 3.41 -10.42 -0.08
N GLY A 128 4.51 -10.23 0.67
CA GLY A 128 5.76 -9.68 0.16
C GLY A 128 6.85 -10.73 -0.05
N VAL A 129 7.96 -10.33 -0.63
CA VAL A 129 9.16 -11.16 -0.80
C VAL A 129 10.00 -11.12 0.48
N PRO A 130 10.33 -12.27 1.10
CA PRO A 130 11.15 -12.31 2.30
C PRO A 130 12.50 -11.59 2.12
N VAL A 131 12.86 -10.74 3.08
CA VAL A 131 14.13 -10.00 3.08
C VAL A 131 15.25 -10.92 3.59
N LEU A 132 16.30 -11.09 2.78
CA LEU A 132 17.41 -12.01 3.09
C LEU A 132 18.44 -11.42 4.06
N LYS A 133 18.42 -10.11 4.28
CA LYS A 133 19.34 -9.44 5.23
C LYS A 133 18.52 -8.63 6.23
N SER A 134 18.94 -8.62 7.48
CA SER A 134 18.30 -7.79 8.50
C SER A 134 18.32 -6.32 8.10
N ARG A 135 17.30 -5.56 8.50
CA ARG A 135 17.15 -4.15 8.23
C ARG A 135 17.01 -3.37 9.53
N ASP A 136 17.51 -2.17 9.54
CA ASP A 136 17.20 -1.20 10.59
C ASP A 136 15.76 -0.71 10.42
N LEU A 137 14.96 -0.81 11.48
CA LEU A 137 13.55 -0.42 11.49
C LEU A 137 13.30 0.84 12.33
N VAL A 138 14.36 1.47 12.83
CA VAL A 138 14.27 2.74 13.57
C VAL A 138 13.54 3.83 12.77
N PRO A 139 13.75 3.97 11.44
CA PRO A 139 12.99 4.95 10.65
C PRO A 139 11.47 4.74 10.65
N PHE A 140 11.00 3.55 11.05
CA PHE A 140 9.57 3.21 11.19
C PHE A 140 9.10 3.22 12.66
N GLY A 141 9.89 3.76 13.57
CA GLY A 141 9.56 3.81 15.01
C GLY A 141 9.82 2.50 15.76
N ILE A 142 10.38 1.48 15.13
CA ILE A 142 10.69 0.18 15.76
C ILE A 142 12.17 0.14 16.13
N GLN A 143 12.50 0.20 17.42
CA GLN A 143 13.86 0.18 17.92
C GLN A 143 14.51 -1.21 17.87
N ARG A 144 14.40 -1.89 16.73
CA ARG A 144 14.93 -3.24 16.53
C ARG A 144 15.33 -3.45 15.07
N LYS A 145 16.26 -4.37 14.85
CA LYS A 145 16.53 -4.90 13.52
C LYS A 145 15.60 -6.08 13.23
N SER A 146 15.16 -6.22 12.00
CA SER A 146 14.48 -7.43 11.55
C SER A 146 15.43 -8.63 11.55
N VAL A 147 14.88 -9.83 11.72
CA VAL A 147 15.62 -11.06 11.49
C VAL A 147 15.66 -11.35 9.99
N ALA A 148 16.83 -11.72 9.47
CA ALA A 148 16.95 -12.20 8.09
C ALA A 148 16.11 -13.45 7.88
N SER A 149 15.45 -13.54 6.73
CA SER A 149 14.62 -14.70 6.40
C SER A 149 15.45 -15.98 6.31
N SER A 150 15.00 -17.04 6.99
CA SER A 150 15.62 -18.36 6.92
C SER A 150 15.32 -19.06 5.58
N CYS A 151 16.11 -20.07 5.24
CA CYS A 151 15.83 -20.94 4.07
C CYS A 151 14.41 -21.53 4.13
N LEU A 152 13.97 -21.92 5.33
CA LEU A 152 12.61 -22.44 5.55
C LEU A 152 11.54 -21.38 5.24
N THR A 153 11.76 -20.13 5.61
CA THR A 153 10.83 -19.02 5.29
C THR A 153 10.76 -18.79 3.79
N VAL A 154 11.90 -18.80 3.12
CA VAL A 154 11.95 -18.66 1.65
C VAL A 154 11.26 -19.84 0.97
N PHE A 155 11.46 -21.07 1.45
CA PHE A 155 10.78 -22.24 0.94
C PHE A 155 9.26 -22.14 1.13
N ARG A 156 8.77 -21.78 2.33
CA ARG A 156 7.34 -21.57 2.60
C ARG A 156 6.74 -20.49 1.72
N TYR A 157 7.47 -19.39 1.50
CA TYR A 157 7.06 -18.33 0.56
C TYR A 157 6.87 -18.88 -0.86
N ARG A 158 7.86 -19.64 -1.38
CA ARG A 158 7.78 -20.24 -2.71
C ARG A 158 6.61 -21.21 -2.83
N MET A 159 6.40 -22.07 -1.83
CA MET A 159 5.28 -23.00 -1.79
C MET A 159 3.93 -22.27 -1.76
N TYR A 160 3.78 -21.25 -0.93
CA TYR A 160 2.58 -20.43 -0.87
C TYR A 160 2.24 -19.80 -2.23
N HIS A 161 3.21 -19.21 -2.90
CA HIS A 161 2.98 -18.59 -4.22
C HIS A 161 2.75 -19.63 -5.31
N PHE A 162 3.42 -20.76 -5.28
CA PHE A 162 3.18 -21.86 -6.20
C PHE A 162 1.72 -22.34 -6.11
N TRP A 163 1.25 -22.66 -4.92
CA TRP A 163 -0.12 -23.10 -4.70
C TRP A 163 -1.14 -22.03 -5.08
N LYS A 164 -0.87 -20.77 -4.75
CA LYS A 164 -1.76 -19.66 -5.11
C LYS A 164 -1.90 -19.48 -6.63
N VAL A 165 -0.82 -19.65 -7.38
CA VAL A 165 -0.84 -19.61 -8.85
C VAL A 165 -1.55 -20.84 -9.40
N TYR A 166 -1.20 -22.03 -8.91
CA TYR A 166 -1.80 -23.28 -9.33
C TYR A 166 -3.31 -23.30 -9.15
N LEU A 167 -3.82 -22.89 -7.99
CA LEU A 167 -5.25 -22.80 -7.72
C LEU A 167 -5.94 -21.81 -8.66
N LYS A 168 -5.36 -20.65 -8.90
CA LYS A 168 -5.93 -19.67 -9.84
C LYS A 168 -6.03 -20.23 -11.26
N VAL A 169 -4.99 -20.90 -11.74
CA VAL A 169 -4.98 -21.52 -13.08
C VAL A 169 -5.99 -22.64 -13.16
N SER A 170 -6.12 -23.49 -12.12
CA SER A 170 -7.09 -24.57 -12.07
C SER A 170 -8.53 -24.08 -12.08
N ILE A 171 -8.82 -23.03 -11.29
CA ILE A 171 -10.15 -22.40 -11.26
C ILE A 171 -10.48 -21.80 -12.62
N TYR A 172 -9.52 -21.09 -13.24
CA TYR A 172 -9.74 -20.47 -14.55
C TYR A 172 -9.98 -21.51 -15.65
N LYS A 173 -9.22 -22.63 -15.66
CA LYS A 173 -9.46 -23.75 -16.59
C LYS A 173 -10.87 -24.33 -16.43
N LYS A 174 -11.29 -24.61 -15.19
CA LYS A 174 -12.62 -25.12 -14.90
C LYS A 174 -13.71 -24.15 -15.36
N TYR A 175 -13.52 -22.84 -15.17
CA TYR A 175 -14.45 -21.82 -15.67
C TYR A 175 -14.58 -21.86 -17.20
N LEU A 176 -13.46 -21.98 -17.94
CA LEU A 176 -13.46 -22.09 -19.39
C LEU A 176 -14.13 -23.38 -19.91
N GLU A 177 -14.03 -24.48 -19.17
CA GLU A 177 -14.72 -25.74 -19.50
C GLU A 177 -16.22 -25.66 -19.30
N MET A 178 -16.67 -24.91 -18.28
CA MET A 178 -18.11 -24.71 -18.00
C MET A 178 -18.76 -23.67 -18.92
N SER A 179 -17.98 -22.86 -19.64
CA SER A 179 -18.46 -21.82 -20.55
C SER A 179 -18.53 -22.27 -22.02
N LYS A 180 -18.18 -23.52 -22.28
CA LYS A 180 -18.35 -24.20 -23.56
C LYS A 180 -19.63 -25.06 -23.56
#